data_08855cdf9a471da9ef014bcec27a9f47
#
_entry.id   08855cdf9a471da9ef014bcec27a9f47
#
_cell.length_a   1.000
_cell.length_b   1.000
_cell.length_c   1.000
_cell.angle_alpha   90.00
_cell.angle_beta   90.00
_cell.angle_gamma   90.00
#
_symmetry.space_group_name_H-M   'P 1'
#
loop_
_entity.id
_entity.type
_entity.pdbx_description
1 polymer ?
#
loop_
_entity_poly.entity_id
_entity_poly.type
_entity_poly.pdbx_seq_one_letter_code
_entity_poly.pdbx_strand_id
1 'polypeptide(L)'
;MRSAAGSSAGRSCVVEAPHTRPHNHELKKEFPRHIPELAPSEAGSRKPAKCYDIPVPTFHVENFGCRATQADGAALERQFASQGLARAEKNDADFVILNTCTVTHSADQDARAAIRRLQRQNPHAKILVTGCYAQRAPEEIAALPGVTAVIGNSHKHNLAEIALREQNAPGDMVREGHDFSRAIEEQKSIAASAAEVNGSGSPQFVPLSILTPNPRNPEPGHRKPQAALYISNIFAHTELLAAPVFEGEATENSRTRPNLKVQDGCDNRCSFCIIPSVRGHSRSLPLPHVIREVNALVAAGYKELVISGINLGRWGRDLSETQNTHAGSRKANFVRLLESILERTQLEKLRISSVEPMDWTDEVIALVANSPRIARHAHVPLQSASDAVLRRMHRKYRPWHYREKIEKIHAAIPTAAIGADVMVGFPGETDAEFETTHRFIAELPFTYLHVFTYSARPGTPAAAMPNQVPVHVARERNKILRDLAAEKKHAFMQSFIGKTLDAITLGVAHDTSVAFSDNHSEPLAAASQCGESEREISLYTEALTDNYQKLYLPGTHPANRWLTLHIASIRDGAFVATPLATSEAKQ
;
A
#
# COMPACT_ATOMS: atom_id res chain seq x y z
N MET A 1 -53.54 -33.47 29.53
CA MET A 1 -54.62 -33.97 28.65
C MET A 1 -54.01 -34.09 27.28
N ARG A 2 -53.62 -35.30 26.91
CA ARG A 2 -54.10 -36.17 25.86
C ARG A 2 -53.93 -35.53 24.46
N SER A 3 -53.00 -36.00 23.61
CA SER A 3 -52.90 -37.22 22.75
C SER A 3 -53.34 -36.81 21.34
N ALA A 4 -52.84 -37.25 20.21
CA ALA A 4 -52.22 -38.44 19.71
C ALA A 4 -51.63 -38.09 18.32
N ALA A 5 -50.50 -38.54 17.88
CA ALA A 5 -50.20 -39.71 17.08
C ALA A 5 -50.93 -39.80 15.71
N GLY A 6 -50.16 -39.89 14.64
CA GLY A 6 -50.59 -40.21 13.29
C GLY A 6 -49.40 -40.44 12.36
N SER A 7 -48.94 -41.68 12.27
CA SER A 7 -47.96 -42.20 11.32
C SER A 7 -48.63 -42.48 9.96
N SER A 8 -47.92 -42.23 8.84
CA SER A 8 -48.11 -43.07 7.66
C SER A 8 -46.84 -43.12 6.82
N ALA A 9 -46.35 -44.31 6.66
CA ALA A 9 -45.30 -44.75 5.77
C ALA A 9 -45.73 -44.72 4.32
N GLY A 10 -44.85 -44.37 3.42
CA GLY A 10 -45.04 -44.39 1.97
C GLY A 10 -43.74 -44.67 1.23
N ARG A 11 -43.56 -45.86 0.91
CA ARG A 11 -42.69 -46.65 0.04
C ARG A 11 -41.86 -45.91 -1.01
N SER A 12 -40.63 -46.36 -1.08
CA SER A 12 -39.63 -46.22 -2.13
C SER A 12 -40.10 -46.71 -3.50
N CYS A 13 -39.76 -45.98 -4.57
CA CYS A 13 -39.60 -46.53 -5.91
C CYS A 13 -38.21 -46.16 -6.42
N VAL A 14 -37.40 -47.21 -6.58
CA VAL A 14 -36.15 -47.21 -7.32
C VAL A 14 -36.50 -47.27 -8.79
N VAL A 15 -36.00 -46.37 -9.62
CA VAL A 15 -36.00 -46.48 -11.07
C VAL A 15 -34.57 -46.46 -11.54
N GLU A 16 -34.10 -47.62 -12.04
CA GLU A 16 -32.83 -47.82 -12.73
C GLU A 16 -32.84 -47.05 -14.06
N ALA A 17 -31.75 -46.37 -14.34
CA ALA A 17 -31.47 -45.78 -15.65
C ALA A 17 -30.56 -46.71 -16.46
N PRO A 18 -30.80 -46.87 -17.77
CA PRO A 18 -29.99 -47.76 -18.59
C PRO A 18 -28.68 -47.14 -19.05
N HIS A 19 -27.63 -47.95 -18.98
CA HIS A 19 -26.33 -47.70 -19.59
C HIS A 19 -26.41 -47.56 -21.10
N THR A 20 -25.98 -46.46 -21.68
CA THR A 20 -25.57 -46.38 -23.09
C THR A 20 -24.13 -45.92 -23.20
N ARG A 21 -23.29 -46.81 -23.72
CA ARG A 21 -21.91 -46.51 -24.15
C ARG A 21 -21.93 -45.68 -25.43
N PRO A 22 -21.08 -44.70 -25.62
CA PRO A 22 -20.84 -44.12 -26.95
C PRO A 22 -19.81 -44.94 -27.72
N HIS A 23 -20.18 -45.30 -28.94
CA HIS A 23 -19.33 -45.90 -29.96
C HIS A 23 -18.29 -44.90 -30.44
N ASN A 24 -17.02 -45.33 -30.42
CA ASN A 24 -15.93 -44.68 -31.16
C ASN A 24 -16.09 -44.92 -32.67
N HIS A 25 -16.27 -43.88 -33.45
CA HIS A 25 -16.05 -43.88 -34.89
C HIS A 25 -14.71 -43.19 -35.17
N GLU A 26 -13.67 -43.98 -35.42
CA GLU A 26 -12.43 -43.56 -36.07
C GLU A 26 -12.73 -43.26 -37.54
N LEU A 27 -12.58 -42.00 -37.92
CA LEU A 27 -12.47 -41.58 -39.34
C LEU A 27 -10.98 -41.43 -39.67
N LYS A 28 -10.40 -42.47 -40.26
CA LYS A 28 -9.11 -42.42 -40.97
C LYS A 28 -9.31 -41.62 -42.26
N LYS A 29 -8.71 -40.41 -42.32
CA LYS A 29 -8.48 -39.71 -43.59
C LYS A 29 -7.08 -40.02 -44.08
N GLU A 30 -7.00 -40.80 -45.12
CA GLU A 30 -5.79 -41.04 -45.92
C GLU A 30 -5.43 -39.77 -46.68
N PHE A 31 -4.19 -39.31 -46.49
CA PHE A 31 -3.55 -38.30 -47.36
C PHE A 31 -2.75 -39.02 -48.44
N PRO A 32 -2.85 -38.64 -49.73
CA PRO A 32 -2.03 -39.23 -50.78
C PRO A 32 -0.58 -38.73 -50.73
N ARG A 33 0.37 -39.71 -50.71
CA ARG A 33 1.80 -39.47 -50.86
C ARG A 33 2.06 -39.31 -52.37
N HIS A 34 2.40 -38.12 -52.83
CA HIS A 34 3.22 -37.87 -54.00
C HIS A 34 3.90 -36.52 -53.86
N ILE A 35 5.19 -36.55 -53.55
CA ILE A 35 6.08 -35.40 -53.63
C ILE A 35 6.99 -35.68 -54.84
N PRO A 36 7.03 -34.85 -55.89
CA PRO A 36 8.02 -35.00 -56.97
C PRO A 36 9.39 -34.52 -56.44
N GLU A 37 10.41 -35.35 -56.64
CA GLU A 37 11.82 -35.01 -56.45
C GLU A 37 12.19 -33.86 -57.39
N LEU A 38 12.52 -32.72 -56.87
CA LEU A 38 13.14 -31.60 -57.58
C LEU A 38 14.68 -31.71 -57.40
N ALA A 39 15.40 -31.75 -58.51
CA ALA A 39 16.84 -31.80 -58.60
C ALA A 39 17.51 -30.56 -57.90
N PRO A 40 18.73 -30.71 -57.36
CA PRO A 40 19.41 -29.67 -56.63
C PRO A 40 19.88 -28.58 -57.57
N SER A 41 19.29 -27.37 -57.49
CA SER A 41 19.84 -26.16 -58.07
C SER A 41 20.94 -25.61 -57.15
N GLU A 42 22.04 -25.24 -57.71
CA GLU A 42 23.20 -24.62 -57.03
C GLU A 42 22.76 -23.37 -56.27
N ALA A 43 22.66 -23.50 -54.96
CA ALA A 43 22.37 -22.38 -54.08
C ALA A 43 23.67 -21.72 -53.66
N GLY A 44 23.89 -20.52 -54.22
CA GLY A 44 24.93 -19.62 -53.73
C GLY A 44 24.80 -19.41 -52.23
N SER A 45 25.90 -19.51 -51.50
CA SER A 45 26.01 -19.34 -50.06
C SER A 45 25.52 -17.94 -49.61
N ARG A 46 24.24 -17.79 -49.36
CA ARG A 46 23.73 -16.64 -48.57
C ARG A 46 24.09 -16.91 -47.12
N LYS A 47 25.05 -16.15 -46.57
CA LYS A 47 25.29 -16.08 -45.13
C LYS A 47 23.96 -15.84 -44.42
N PRO A 48 23.64 -16.57 -43.35
CA PRO A 48 22.44 -16.29 -42.58
C PRO A 48 22.48 -14.83 -42.13
N ALA A 49 21.37 -14.11 -42.39
CA ALA A 49 21.20 -12.75 -41.89
C ALA A 49 21.44 -12.82 -40.35
N LYS A 50 22.37 -12.02 -39.86
CA LYS A 50 22.56 -11.83 -38.44
C LYS A 50 21.19 -11.39 -37.89
N CYS A 51 20.54 -12.24 -37.09
CA CYS A 51 19.51 -11.80 -36.16
C CYS A 51 20.18 -10.76 -35.28
N TYR A 52 19.89 -9.49 -35.53
CA TYR A 52 20.21 -8.47 -34.54
C TYR A 52 19.30 -8.75 -33.34
N ASP A 53 19.87 -9.19 -32.25
CA ASP A 53 19.20 -9.20 -30.95
C ASP A 53 18.81 -7.74 -30.69
N ILE A 54 17.54 -7.41 -30.91
CA ILE A 54 17.02 -6.11 -30.50
C ILE A 54 17.04 -6.17 -28.97
N PRO A 55 17.83 -5.32 -28.30
CA PRO A 55 17.92 -5.36 -26.85
C PRO A 55 16.52 -5.11 -26.27
N VAL A 56 16.09 -6.00 -25.38
CA VAL A 56 14.81 -5.87 -24.67
C VAL A 56 14.90 -4.60 -23.81
N PRO A 57 13.96 -3.64 -23.96
CA PRO A 57 13.99 -2.44 -23.14
C PRO A 57 13.88 -2.77 -21.66
N THR A 58 14.58 -2.01 -20.84
CA THR A 58 14.69 -2.24 -19.40
C THR A 58 13.97 -1.17 -18.59
N PHE A 59 13.52 -1.54 -17.39
CA PHE A 59 12.84 -0.60 -16.50
C PHE A 59 13.22 -0.76 -15.02
N HIS A 60 13.06 0.36 -14.28
CA HIS A 60 13.18 0.42 -12.83
C HIS A 60 12.02 1.24 -12.24
N VAL A 61 11.42 0.75 -11.14
CA VAL A 61 10.37 1.49 -10.40
C VAL A 61 10.87 1.86 -9.02
N GLU A 62 10.97 3.16 -8.75
CA GLU A 62 11.33 3.70 -7.43
C GLU A 62 10.07 4.27 -6.75
N ASN A 63 9.77 3.81 -5.53
CA ASN A 63 8.56 4.16 -4.80
C ASN A 63 8.85 5.12 -3.65
N PHE A 64 8.13 6.24 -3.58
CA PHE A 64 8.18 7.22 -2.48
C PHE A 64 6.87 7.21 -1.70
N GLY A 65 6.95 7.08 -0.38
CA GLY A 65 5.82 7.31 0.52
C GLY A 65 5.17 6.06 1.12
N CYS A 66 3.84 6.02 1.14
CA CYS A 66 3.06 5.09 1.96
C CYS A 66 2.89 3.69 1.32
N ARG A 67 2.29 2.77 2.09
CA ARG A 67 1.99 1.40 1.62
C ARG A 67 1.14 1.35 0.34
N ALA A 68 0.21 2.31 0.17
CA ALA A 68 -0.58 2.39 -1.06
C ALA A 68 0.30 2.71 -2.29
N THR A 69 1.30 3.58 -2.15
CA THR A 69 2.27 3.88 -3.21
C THR A 69 3.14 2.65 -3.53
N GLN A 70 3.54 1.88 -2.51
CA GLN A 70 4.30 0.64 -2.73
C GLN A 70 3.47 -0.39 -3.52
N ALA A 71 2.19 -0.57 -3.17
CA ALA A 71 1.29 -1.45 -3.93
C ALA A 71 1.05 -0.96 -5.37
N ASP A 72 0.96 0.36 -5.58
CA ASP A 72 0.91 0.94 -6.93
C ASP A 72 2.18 0.61 -7.71
N GLY A 73 3.37 0.73 -7.09
CA GLY A 73 4.65 0.41 -7.71
C GLY A 73 4.75 -1.05 -8.16
N ALA A 74 4.36 -2.00 -7.32
CA ALA A 74 4.32 -3.41 -7.68
C ALA A 74 3.39 -3.68 -8.88
N ALA A 75 2.25 -2.98 -8.94
CA ALA A 75 1.34 -3.08 -10.08
C ALA A 75 1.95 -2.47 -11.36
N LEU A 76 2.72 -1.39 -11.25
CA LEU A 76 3.47 -0.82 -12.36
C LEU A 76 4.54 -1.78 -12.87
N GLU A 77 5.32 -2.39 -11.98
CA GLU A 77 6.30 -3.40 -12.35
C GLU A 77 5.67 -4.57 -13.13
N ARG A 78 4.49 -5.04 -12.67
CA ARG A 78 3.72 -6.07 -13.39
C ARG A 78 3.26 -5.59 -14.77
N GLN A 79 2.85 -4.32 -14.91
CA GLN A 79 2.50 -3.76 -16.21
C GLN A 79 3.68 -3.77 -17.18
N PHE A 80 4.85 -3.27 -16.76
CA PHE A 80 6.04 -3.23 -17.62
C PHE A 80 6.50 -4.63 -18.00
N ALA A 81 6.55 -5.57 -17.05
CA ALA A 81 6.89 -6.95 -17.33
C ALA A 81 5.90 -7.63 -18.30
N SER A 82 4.59 -7.34 -18.22
CA SER A 82 3.58 -7.86 -19.14
C SER A 82 3.70 -7.32 -20.56
N GLN A 83 4.34 -6.17 -20.74
CA GLN A 83 4.68 -5.60 -22.04
C GLN A 83 6.04 -6.08 -22.57
N GLY A 84 6.67 -7.04 -21.90
CA GLY A 84 7.92 -7.65 -22.33
C GLY A 84 9.19 -6.89 -21.95
N LEU A 85 9.11 -5.86 -21.10
CA LEU A 85 10.30 -5.15 -20.61
C LEU A 85 10.97 -5.94 -19.47
N ALA A 86 12.30 -5.89 -19.40
CA ALA A 86 13.08 -6.53 -18.36
C ALA A 86 13.39 -5.55 -17.21
N ARG A 87 13.46 -6.06 -15.98
CA ARG A 87 13.91 -5.26 -14.82
C ARG A 87 15.41 -5.01 -14.91
N ALA A 88 15.84 -3.82 -14.52
CA ALA A 88 17.24 -3.44 -14.39
C ALA A 88 17.47 -2.58 -13.14
N GLU A 89 18.74 -2.41 -12.79
CA GLU A 89 19.12 -1.45 -11.79
C GLU A 89 18.86 -0.01 -12.27
N LYS A 90 18.62 0.88 -11.32
CA LYS A 90 18.22 2.27 -11.61
C LYS A 90 19.18 3.00 -12.54
N ASN A 91 20.48 2.72 -12.43
CA ASN A 91 21.51 3.39 -13.21
C ASN A 91 21.64 2.86 -14.65
N ASP A 92 21.10 1.67 -14.91
CA ASP A 92 21.23 0.96 -16.19
C ASP A 92 19.90 0.82 -16.93
N ALA A 93 18.79 1.24 -16.32
CA ALA A 93 17.46 1.12 -16.87
C ALA A 93 17.21 2.17 -17.98
N ASP A 94 16.56 1.75 -19.08
CA ASP A 94 16.10 2.65 -20.15
C ASP A 94 14.94 3.54 -19.69
N PHE A 95 14.07 2.98 -18.85
CA PHE A 95 12.95 3.69 -18.22
C PHE A 95 13.10 3.68 -16.72
N VAL A 96 13.07 4.86 -16.09
CA VAL A 96 12.99 4.96 -14.63
C VAL A 96 11.69 5.64 -14.24
N ILE A 97 10.86 4.88 -13.53
CA ILE A 97 9.54 5.29 -13.09
C ILE A 97 9.62 5.74 -11.63
N LEU A 98 9.36 7.01 -11.36
CA LEU A 98 9.32 7.56 -10.00
C LEU A 98 7.85 7.68 -9.56
N ASN A 99 7.42 6.78 -8.69
CA ASN A 99 6.06 6.77 -8.14
C ASN A 99 6.02 7.58 -6.85
N THR A 100 5.48 8.80 -6.92
CA THR A 100 5.67 9.87 -5.95
C THR A 100 4.53 10.02 -4.95
N CYS A 101 4.87 10.51 -3.75
CA CYS A 101 3.95 10.93 -2.69
C CYS A 101 3.90 12.46 -2.59
N THR A 102 2.79 13.01 -2.04
CA THR A 102 2.62 14.44 -1.77
C THR A 102 1.88 14.69 -0.45
N VAL A 103 1.85 13.71 0.45
CA VAL A 103 1.16 13.87 1.75
C VAL A 103 1.86 14.91 2.64
N THR A 104 3.17 15.05 2.52
CA THR A 104 3.97 16.05 3.21
C THR A 104 4.82 16.88 2.24
N HIS A 105 5.24 18.07 2.68
CA HIS A 105 6.17 18.90 1.90
C HIS A 105 7.54 18.23 1.72
N SER A 106 8.00 17.51 2.73
CA SER A 106 9.25 16.72 2.65
C SER A 106 9.17 15.68 1.52
N ALA A 107 8.06 14.97 1.39
CA ALA A 107 7.89 13.98 0.32
C ALA A 107 8.02 14.60 -1.10
N ASP A 108 7.51 15.84 -1.30
CA ASP A 108 7.70 16.56 -2.55
C ASP A 108 9.17 16.94 -2.76
N GLN A 109 9.88 17.35 -1.70
CA GLN A 109 11.31 17.66 -1.77
C GLN A 109 12.15 16.44 -2.10
N ASP A 110 11.87 15.31 -1.45
CA ASP A 110 12.56 14.04 -1.69
C ASP A 110 12.38 13.56 -3.14
N ALA A 111 11.16 13.66 -3.69
CA ALA A 111 10.89 13.34 -5.08
C ALA A 111 11.70 14.24 -6.04
N ARG A 112 11.73 15.58 -5.81
CA ARG A 112 12.52 16.51 -6.63
C ARG A 112 14.03 16.23 -6.54
N ALA A 113 14.52 15.89 -5.35
CA ALA A 113 15.91 15.53 -5.14
C ALA A 113 16.29 14.24 -5.89
N ALA A 114 15.41 13.25 -5.85
CA ALA A 114 15.59 11.98 -6.56
C ALA A 114 15.63 12.18 -8.08
N ILE A 115 14.71 12.97 -8.66
CA ILE A 115 14.71 13.30 -10.10
C ILE A 115 16.04 13.91 -10.52
N ARG A 116 16.52 14.94 -9.78
CA ARG A 116 17.80 15.61 -10.09
C ARG A 116 19.00 14.66 -9.95
N ARG A 117 18.97 13.76 -8.97
CA ARG A 117 20.03 12.76 -8.77
C ARG A 117 20.06 11.77 -9.92
N LEU A 118 18.90 11.24 -10.27
CA LEU A 118 18.76 10.28 -11.36
C LEU A 118 19.24 10.84 -12.70
N GLN A 119 18.86 12.07 -13.03
CA GLN A 119 19.33 12.72 -14.26
C GLN A 119 20.87 12.80 -14.35
N ARG A 120 21.56 12.97 -13.20
CA ARG A 120 23.03 12.99 -13.18
C ARG A 120 23.63 11.59 -13.26
N GLN A 121 22.98 10.58 -12.68
CA GLN A 121 23.49 9.21 -12.61
C GLN A 121 23.20 8.40 -13.88
N ASN A 122 22.03 8.61 -14.48
CA ASN A 122 21.60 7.95 -15.72
C ASN A 122 20.98 8.99 -16.68
N PRO A 123 21.80 9.78 -17.38
CA PRO A 123 21.32 10.84 -18.27
C PRO A 123 20.59 10.32 -19.52
N HIS A 124 20.72 9.03 -19.84
CA HIS A 124 20.06 8.39 -20.98
C HIS A 124 18.68 7.82 -20.63
N ALA A 125 18.38 7.64 -19.35
CA ALA A 125 17.10 7.12 -18.90
C ALA A 125 15.95 8.06 -19.26
N LYS A 126 14.85 7.49 -19.72
CA LYS A 126 13.56 8.19 -19.81
C LYS A 126 12.92 8.23 -18.43
N ILE A 127 12.91 9.41 -17.81
CA ILE A 127 12.35 9.61 -16.47
C ILE A 127 10.85 9.85 -16.58
N LEU A 128 10.06 8.90 -16.08
CA LEU A 128 8.61 8.96 -16.03
C LEU A 128 8.17 9.20 -14.58
N VAL A 129 7.46 10.28 -14.30
CA VAL A 129 7.03 10.60 -12.94
C VAL A 129 5.53 10.39 -12.81
N THR A 130 5.12 9.60 -11.81
CA THR A 130 3.71 9.30 -11.52
C THR A 130 3.41 9.45 -10.03
N GLY A 131 2.16 9.19 -9.63
CA GLY A 131 1.76 9.20 -8.23
C GLY A 131 1.02 10.47 -7.80
N CYS A 132 0.91 10.64 -6.48
CA CYS A 132 0.11 11.72 -5.91
C CYS A 132 0.69 13.11 -6.18
N TYR A 133 2.02 13.26 -6.23
CA TYR A 133 2.65 14.53 -6.57
C TYR A 133 2.45 14.87 -8.05
N ALA A 134 2.61 13.89 -8.93
CA ALA A 134 2.33 14.06 -10.37
C ALA A 134 0.87 14.49 -10.64
N GLN A 135 -0.10 13.96 -9.88
CA GLN A 135 -1.50 14.38 -10.00
C GLN A 135 -1.76 15.77 -9.43
N ARG A 136 -1.03 16.18 -8.36
CA ARG A 136 -1.25 17.47 -7.69
C ARG A 136 -0.61 18.65 -8.43
N ALA A 137 0.61 18.49 -8.88
CA ALA A 137 1.43 19.58 -9.41
C ALA A 137 2.27 19.10 -10.61
N PRO A 138 1.61 18.70 -11.71
CA PRO A 138 2.29 18.16 -12.88
C PRO A 138 3.27 19.15 -13.51
N GLU A 139 2.93 20.44 -13.56
CA GLU A 139 3.74 21.48 -14.16
C GLU A 139 5.05 21.71 -13.37
N GLU A 140 4.99 21.64 -12.03
CA GLU A 140 6.19 21.73 -11.16
C GLU A 140 7.21 20.62 -11.50
N ILE A 141 6.71 19.41 -11.78
CA ILE A 141 7.53 18.25 -12.12
C ILE A 141 8.02 18.33 -13.57
N ALA A 142 7.15 18.71 -14.50
CA ALA A 142 7.49 18.84 -15.93
C ALA A 142 8.58 19.90 -16.18
N ALA A 143 8.67 20.90 -15.32
CA ALA A 143 9.74 21.92 -15.37
C ALA A 143 11.11 21.39 -14.88
N LEU A 144 11.18 20.21 -14.26
CA LEU A 144 12.44 19.65 -13.77
C LEU A 144 13.24 19.07 -14.93
N PRO A 145 14.57 19.31 -14.98
CA PRO A 145 15.43 18.78 -16.02
C PRO A 145 15.42 17.24 -16.06
N GLY A 146 15.40 16.66 -17.25
CA GLY A 146 15.47 15.22 -17.48
C GLY A 146 14.15 14.47 -17.37
N VAL A 147 13.04 15.12 -16.95
CA VAL A 147 11.72 14.48 -16.94
C VAL A 147 11.22 14.36 -18.38
N THR A 148 10.89 13.13 -18.79
CA THR A 148 10.35 12.81 -20.11
C THR A 148 8.83 12.96 -20.13
N ALA A 149 8.14 12.41 -19.12
CA ALA A 149 6.69 12.53 -19.02
C ALA A 149 6.22 12.53 -17.56
N VAL A 150 5.10 13.21 -17.31
CA VAL A 150 4.40 13.25 -16.03
C VAL A 150 3.03 12.61 -16.20
N ILE A 151 2.79 11.52 -15.50
CA ILE A 151 1.59 10.70 -15.59
C ILE A 151 0.85 10.73 -14.27
N GLY A 152 -0.33 11.36 -14.21
CA GLY A 152 -1.17 11.39 -13.02
C GLY A 152 -1.71 10.03 -12.62
N ASN A 153 -2.25 9.95 -11.40
CA ASN A 153 -2.95 8.74 -10.95
C ASN A 153 -4.13 8.37 -11.86
N SER A 154 -4.70 9.35 -12.57
CA SER A 154 -5.77 9.15 -13.56
C SER A 154 -5.37 8.32 -14.78
N HIS A 155 -4.08 8.25 -15.12
CA HIS A 155 -3.55 7.50 -16.28
C HIS A 155 -2.55 6.42 -15.88
N LYS A 156 -2.34 6.20 -14.60
CA LYS A 156 -1.35 5.23 -14.09
C LYS A 156 -1.60 3.80 -14.60
N HIS A 157 -2.83 3.43 -14.88
CA HIS A 157 -3.20 2.11 -15.42
C HIS A 157 -2.66 1.86 -16.84
N ASN A 158 -2.35 2.90 -17.60
CA ASN A 158 -1.79 2.82 -18.97
C ASN A 158 -0.31 3.24 -19.03
N LEU A 159 0.39 3.30 -17.90
CA LEU A 159 1.72 3.90 -17.82
C LEU A 159 2.74 3.17 -18.69
N ALA A 160 2.72 1.84 -18.75
CA ALA A 160 3.65 1.07 -19.59
C ALA A 160 3.41 1.32 -21.09
N GLU A 161 2.15 1.45 -21.54
CA GLU A 161 1.83 1.82 -22.92
C GLU A 161 2.31 3.23 -23.27
N ILE A 162 2.12 4.18 -22.34
CA ILE A 162 2.60 5.56 -22.50
C ILE A 162 4.12 5.56 -22.64
N ALA A 163 4.83 4.80 -21.80
CA ALA A 163 6.28 4.68 -21.83
C ALA A 163 6.78 4.20 -23.22
N LEU A 164 6.18 3.16 -23.77
CA LEU A 164 6.54 2.62 -25.08
C LEU A 164 6.21 3.59 -26.23
N ARG A 165 5.14 4.36 -26.13
CA ARG A 165 4.83 5.43 -27.09
C ARG A 165 5.89 6.53 -27.05
N GLU A 166 6.31 6.94 -25.87
CA GLU A 166 7.38 7.94 -25.68
C GLU A 166 8.75 7.41 -26.15
N GLN A 167 8.96 6.09 -26.22
CA GLN A 167 10.17 5.51 -26.79
C GLN A 167 10.26 5.73 -28.29
N ASN A 168 9.14 5.57 -29.00
CA ASN A 168 9.07 5.58 -30.44
C ASN A 168 8.80 6.97 -31.04
N ALA A 169 8.70 8.01 -30.22
CA ALA A 169 8.47 9.37 -30.66
C ALA A 169 9.74 9.95 -31.29
N PRO A 170 9.71 10.42 -32.55
CA PRO A 170 10.84 11.12 -33.15
C PRO A 170 11.13 12.39 -32.37
N GLY A 171 12.43 12.63 -32.10
CA GLY A 171 12.91 13.64 -31.15
C GLY A 171 12.61 15.11 -31.45
N ASP A 172 11.92 15.44 -32.55
CA ASP A 172 11.71 16.81 -33.03
C ASP A 172 10.26 17.19 -33.40
N MET A 173 9.27 16.37 -33.11
CA MET A 173 7.88 16.79 -33.30
C MET A 173 7.30 17.44 -32.03
N VAL A 174 7.07 18.75 -32.13
CA VAL A 174 6.18 19.50 -31.23
C VAL A 174 4.82 18.81 -31.25
N ARG A 175 4.52 18.06 -30.21
CA ARG A 175 3.22 17.42 -30.06
C ARG A 175 2.22 18.44 -29.55
N GLU A 176 1.44 18.99 -30.47
CA GLU A 176 0.16 19.57 -30.10
C GLU A 176 -0.74 18.44 -29.59
N GLY A 177 -1.12 18.54 -28.32
CA GLY A 177 -2.10 17.64 -27.70
C GLY A 177 -3.49 17.88 -28.29
N HIS A 178 -3.77 17.29 -29.44
CA HIS A 178 -4.99 17.53 -30.19
C HIS A 178 -6.29 17.00 -29.59
N ASP A 179 -6.24 16.25 -28.47
CA ASP A 179 -7.46 15.71 -27.85
C ASP A 179 -7.86 16.35 -26.51
N PHE A 180 -6.97 17.15 -25.91
CA PHE A 180 -7.23 17.70 -24.58
C PHE A 180 -8.04 19.01 -24.60
N SER A 181 -7.85 19.83 -25.64
CA SER A 181 -8.61 21.09 -25.79
C SER A 181 -10.08 20.83 -26.07
N ARG A 182 -10.42 19.77 -26.81
CA ARG A 182 -11.80 19.41 -27.15
C ARG A 182 -12.58 18.91 -25.93
N ALA A 183 -11.95 18.10 -25.08
CA ALA A 183 -12.57 17.62 -23.83
C ALA A 183 -12.80 18.75 -22.80
N ILE A 184 -11.95 19.79 -22.80
CA ILE A 184 -12.13 20.97 -21.94
C ILE A 184 -13.24 21.89 -22.47
N GLU A 185 -13.38 22.02 -23.79
CA GLU A 185 -14.46 22.80 -24.40
C GLU A 185 -15.83 22.12 -24.29
N GLU A 186 -15.91 20.80 -24.47
CA GLU A 186 -17.13 20.04 -24.20
C GLU A 186 -17.54 20.07 -22.72
N GLN A 187 -16.60 20.00 -21.79
CA GLN A 187 -16.92 20.18 -20.35
C GLN A 187 -17.34 21.61 -19.99
N LYS A 188 -16.81 22.64 -20.67
CA LYS A 188 -17.29 24.01 -20.48
C LYS A 188 -18.71 24.20 -21.02
N SER A 189 -19.06 23.57 -22.13
CA SER A 189 -20.42 23.63 -22.68
C SER A 189 -21.44 22.88 -21.82
N ILE A 190 -21.06 21.73 -21.24
CA ILE A 190 -21.90 20.95 -20.30
C ILE A 190 -22.06 21.69 -18.97
N ALA A 191 -21.01 22.35 -18.46
CA ALA A 191 -21.08 23.16 -17.24
C ALA A 191 -21.93 24.42 -17.42
N ALA A 192 -21.91 25.04 -18.61
CA ALA A 192 -22.75 26.20 -18.93
C ALA A 192 -24.24 25.83 -19.05
N SER A 193 -24.56 24.66 -19.63
CA SER A 193 -25.94 24.20 -19.74
C SER A 193 -26.54 23.70 -18.41
N ALA A 194 -25.68 23.28 -17.45
CA ALA A 194 -26.09 22.86 -16.12
C ALA A 194 -26.33 24.06 -15.14
N ALA A 195 -25.84 25.25 -15.47
CA ALA A 195 -25.99 26.44 -14.63
C ALA A 195 -27.34 27.15 -14.81
N GLU A 196 -28.11 26.82 -15.84
CA GLU A 196 -29.42 27.45 -16.10
C GLU A 196 -30.62 26.77 -15.40
N VAL A 197 -30.43 25.67 -14.68
CA VAL A 197 -31.51 24.97 -13.96
C VAL A 197 -31.08 24.73 -12.52
N ASN A 198 -31.17 25.74 -11.64
CA ASN A 198 -31.60 25.62 -10.26
C ASN A 198 -31.15 26.83 -9.42
N GLY A 199 -32.07 27.72 -9.17
CA GLY A 199 -31.96 28.70 -8.11
C GLY A 199 -32.37 28.09 -6.78
N SER A 200 -31.40 27.89 -5.88
CA SER A 200 -31.54 27.94 -4.41
C SER A 200 -30.20 27.59 -3.76
N GLY A 201 -29.77 28.48 -2.85
CA GLY A 201 -28.42 28.56 -2.34
C GLY A 201 -27.92 27.38 -1.50
N SER A 202 -26.72 26.93 -1.86
CA SER A 202 -25.77 26.21 -1.00
C SER A 202 -24.36 26.64 -1.44
N PRO A 203 -23.36 26.70 -0.54
CA PRO A 203 -22.05 27.23 -0.87
C PRO A 203 -21.37 26.35 -1.93
N GLN A 204 -21.23 26.90 -3.11
CA GLN A 204 -20.52 26.27 -4.23
C GLN A 204 -19.03 26.12 -3.92
N PHE A 205 -18.56 24.91 -4.03
CA PHE A 205 -17.14 24.57 -4.13
C PHE A 205 -16.64 25.14 -5.47
N VAL A 206 -15.87 26.22 -5.42
CA VAL A 206 -15.26 26.80 -6.62
C VAL A 206 -14.14 25.87 -7.07
N PRO A 207 -14.18 25.30 -8.29
CA PRO A 207 -13.00 24.64 -8.85
C PRO A 207 -11.90 25.68 -8.97
N LEU A 208 -10.68 25.31 -8.60
CA LEU A 208 -9.50 26.15 -8.73
C LEU A 208 -9.35 26.54 -10.21
N SER A 209 -9.83 27.72 -10.58
CA SER A 209 -9.57 28.31 -11.88
C SER A 209 -8.09 28.63 -11.97
N ILE A 210 -7.45 28.04 -12.93
CA ILE A 210 -6.08 28.30 -13.36
C ILE A 210 -5.96 29.80 -13.62
N LEU A 211 -5.18 30.49 -12.79
CA LEU A 211 -4.69 31.83 -13.11
C LEU A 211 -3.69 31.67 -14.26
N THR A 212 -4.16 31.83 -15.47
CA THR A 212 -3.27 31.94 -16.64
C THR A 212 -2.51 33.26 -16.56
N PRO A 213 -1.17 33.27 -16.56
CA PRO A 213 -0.43 34.49 -16.78
C PRO A 213 -0.69 34.98 -18.21
N ASN A 214 -0.98 36.27 -18.34
CA ASN A 214 -1.13 36.97 -19.61
C ASN A 214 0.05 36.67 -20.57
N PRO A 215 -0.18 36.17 -21.80
CA PRO A 215 0.91 35.88 -22.71
C PRO A 215 1.47 37.18 -23.28
N ARG A 216 2.54 37.71 -22.68
CA ARG A 216 3.43 38.60 -23.40
C ARG A 216 4.26 37.73 -24.33
N ASN A 217 4.18 38.01 -25.63
CA ASN A 217 4.93 37.39 -26.70
C ASN A 217 6.36 37.00 -26.27
N PRO A 218 6.74 35.71 -26.27
CA PRO A 218 8.14 35.34 -26.13
C PRO A 218 8.78 35.36 -27.51
N GLU A 219 9.95 35.97 -27.59
CA GLU A 219 10.84 35.86 -28.74
C GLU A 219 11.16 34.39 -29.08
N PRO A 220 11.49 34.04 -30.35
CA PRO A 220 11.81 32.68 -30.75
C PRO A 220 13.20 32.26 -30.27
N GLY A 221 13.33 31.93 -28.97
CA GLY A 221 14.51 31.31 -28.39
C GLY A 221 14.22 29.84 -28.08
N HIS A 222 15.13 28.96 -28.44
CA HIS A 222 15.12 27.51 -28.27
C HIS A 222 14.29 27.00 -27.07
N ARG A 223 13.04 26.61 -27.31
CA ARG A 223 12.23 25.93 -26.28
C ARG A 223 12.89 24.59 -25.98
N LYS A 224 13.39 24.42 -24.77
CA LYS A 224 13.77 23.10 -24.27
C LYS A 224 12.55 22.18 -24.41
N PRO A 225 12.70 20.91 -24.82
CA PRO A 225 11.60 19.98 -24.90
C PRO A 225 10.89 19.93 -23.55
N GLN A 226 9.62 20.27 -23.53
CA GLN A 226 8.80 20.25 -22.33
C GLN A 226 8.30 18.82 -22.14
N ALA A 227 8.36 18.28 -20.91
CA ALA A 227 7.89 16.94 -20.59
C ALA A 227 6.41 16.75 -21.00
N ALA A 228 6.07 15.57 -21.51
CA ALA A 228 4.69 15.24 -21.87
C ALA A 228 3.82 15.11 -20.61
N LEU A 229 2.59 15.64 -20.65
CA LEU A 229 1.65 15.62 -19.52
C LEU A 229 0.46 14.71 -19.82
N TYR A 230 0.23 13.70 -18.97
CA TYR A 230 -0.90 12.77 -19.02
C TYR A 230 -1.71 12.88 -17.72
N ILE A 231 -2.56 13.90 -17.65
CA ILE A 231 -3.35 14.23 -16.45
C ILE A 231 -4.81 14.44 -16.86
N SER A 232 -5.74 13.86 -16.13
CA SER A 232 -7.16 14.11 -16.28
C SER A 232 -7.86 14.26 -14.93
N ASN A 233 -9.17 14.49 -14.97
CA ASN A 233 -9.98 14.60 -13.78
C ASN A 233 -9.96 13.28 -13.00
N ILE A 234 -9.32 13.28 -11.83
CA ILE A 234 -9.16 12.10 -10.99
C ILE A 234 -10.51 11.55 -10.46
N PHE A 235 -11.55 12.37 -10.39
CA PHE A 235 -12.88 11.95 -9.94
C PHE A 235 -13.63 11.14 -11.02
N ALA A 236 -13.24 11.23 -12.28
CA ALA A 236 -13.75 10.38 -13.36
C ALA A 236 -13.06 9.02 -13.42
N HIS A 237 -11.96 8.83 -12.65
CA HIS A 237 -11.18 7.61 -12.67
C HIS A 237 -11.84 6.52 -11.80
N THR A 238 -12.19 5.40 -12.42
CA THR A 238 -12.90 4.27 -11.80
C THR A 238 -12.01 3.06 -11.54
N GLU A 239 -10.86 2.96 -12.19
CA GLU A 239 -10.00 1.80 -12.10
C GLU A 239 -9.16 1.79 -10.82
N LEU A 240 -9.02 0.62 -10.21
CA LEU A 240 -8.15 0.38 -9.08
C LEU A 240 -6.94 -0.42 -9.55
N LEU A 241 -5.79 0.23 -9.56
CA LEU A 241 -4.53 -0.44 -9.80
C LEU A 241 -4.12 -1.19 -8.53
N ALA A 242 -4.26 -2.51 -8.57
CA ALA A 242 -3.89 -3.38 -7.47
C ALA A 242 -3.04 -4.54 -7.97
N ALA A 243 -1.90 -4.72 -7.35
CA ALA A 243 -1.14 -5.95 -7.39
C ALA A 243 -0.58 -6.18 -5.99
N PRO A 244 -0.43 -7.42 -5.55
CA PRO A 244 0.35 -7.68 -4.35
C PRO A 244 1.77 -7.20 -4.60
N VAL A 245 2.38 -6.63 -3.57
CA VAL A 245 3.79 -6.26 -3.61
C VAL A 245 4.59 -7.56 -3.52
N PHE A 246 4.96 -8.11 -4.69
CA PHE A 246 5.98 -9.14 -4.77
C PHE A 246 7.33 -8.41 -4.89
N GLU A 247 8.17 -8.55 -3.92
CA GLU A 247 9.58 -8.30 -4.13
C GLU A 247 10.16 -9.65 -4.57
N GLY A 248 10.39 -9.81 -5.88
CA GLY A 248 11.14 -10.89 -6.53
C GLY A 248 10.92 -12.34 -6.04
N GLU A 249 11.46 -13.30 -6.76
CA GLU A 249 11.68 -14.65 -6.22
C GLU A 249 12.31 -14.54 -4.84
N ALA A 250 11.86 -15.36 -3.88
CA ALA A 250 12.31 -15.35 -2.49
C ALA A 250 13.85 -15.38 -2.39
N THR A 251 14.47 -14.24 -2.68
CA THR A 251 15.87 -13.99 -2.40
C THR A 251 15.98 -13.64 -0.92
N GLU A 252 17.11 -13.87 -0.30
CA GLU A 252 17.36 -13.70 1.13
C GLU A 252 16.96 -12.32 1.70
N ASN A 253 16.70 -11.32 0.84
CA ASN A 253 16.27 -9.97 1.18
C ASN A 253 14.81 -9.64 0.79
N SER A 254 13.99 -10.61 0.34
CA SER A 254 12.59 -10.34 -0.03
C SER A 254 11.73 -10.14 1.22
N ARG A 255 10.74 -9.23 1.13
CA ARG A 255 9.77 -9.03 2.21
C ARG A 255 8.94 -10.29 2.40
N THR A 256 8.98 -10.85 3.60
CA THR A 256 8.20 -12.05 3.96
C THR A 256 6.70 -11.79 4.08
N ARG A 257 6.26 -10.52 4.00
CA ARG A 257 4.87 -10.10 4.24
C ARG A 257 4.41 -9.16 3.12
N PRO A 258 3.83 -9.71 2.05
CA PRO A 258 3.28 -8.92 0.96
C PRO A 258 2.14 -8.03 1.44
N ASN A 259 1.97 -6.88 0.79
CA ASN A 259 0.90 -5.94 1.02
C ASN A 259 -0.05 -5.93 -0.17
N LEU A 260 -1.31 -6.27 0.04
CA LEU A 260 -2.36 -6.21 -0.97
C LEU A 260 -3.25 -4.98 -0.72
N LYS A 261 -3.22 -4.04 -1.65
CA LYS A 261 -4.12 -2.90 -1.63
C LYS A 261 -5.49 -3.32 -2.17
N VAL A 262 -6.51 -3.35 -1.31
CA VAL A 262 -7.88 -3.75 -1.67
C VAL A 262 -8.84 -2.58 -1.82
N GLN A 263 -8.41 -1.36 -1.45
CA GLN A 263 -9.21 -0.15 -1.54
C GLN A 263 -8.32 1.06 -1.84
N ASP A 264 -8.78 2.00 -2.68
CA ASP A 264 -8.08 3.24 -3.01
C ASP A 264 -9.06 4.43 -3.07
N GLY A 265 -8.51 5.66 -3.01
CA GLY A 265 -9.33 6.87 -2.93
C GLY A 265 -10.06 7.04 -1.60
N CYS A 266 -10.70 8.20 -1.40
CA CYS A 266 -11.40 8.50 -0.14
C CYS A 266 -12.45 9.59 -0.33
N ASP A 267 -13.66 9.37 0.18
CA ASP A 267 -14.77 10.33 0.17
C ASP A 267 -14.87 11.15 1.46
N ASN A 268 -13.94 10.98 2.40
CA ASN A 268 -13.87 11.82 3.58
C ASN A 268 -13.35 13.21 3.21
N ARG A 269 -13.90 14.23 3.89
CA ARG A 269 -13.57 15.64 3.67
C ARG A 269 -12.75 16.21 4.83
N CYS A 270 -11.70 15.49 5.28
CA CYS A 270 -10.82 16.00 6.30
C CYS A 270 -10.13 17.27 5.81
N SER A 271 -10.14 18.34 6.62
CA SER A 271 -9.72 19.67 6.19
C SER A 271 -8.23 19.78 5.80
N PHE A 272 -7.41 18.86 6.26
CA PHE A 272 -5.96 18.82 5.99
C PHE A 272 -5.56 17.87 4.85
N CYS A 273 -6.48 17.04 4.37
CA CYS A 273 -6.15 15.89 3.54
C CYS A 273 -6.25 16.19 2.05
N ILE A 274 -5.14 15.96 1.34
CA ILE A 274 -5.06 16.13 -0.12
C ILE A 274 -5.52 14.87 -0.88
N ILE A 275 -5.71 13.75 -0.21
CA ILE A 275 -5.98 12.46 -0.85
C ILE A 275 -7.17 12.46 -1.80
N PRO A 276 -8.34 13.03 -1.48
CA PRO A 276 -9.46 13.05 -2.42
C PRO A 276 -9.11 13.69 -3.77
N SER A 277 -8.34 14.78 -3.77
CA SER A 277 -7.97 15.50 -5.00
C SER A 277 -6.88 14.82 -5.82
N VAL A 278 -6.12 13.87 -5.23
CA VAL A 278 -5.03 13.19 -5.94
C VAL A 278 -5.29 11.70 -6.20
N ARG A 279 -6.25 11.09 -5.48
CA ARG A 279 -6.62 9.67 -5.65
C ARG A 279 -8.10 9.48 -6.02
N GLY A 280 -8.92 10.53 -5.96
CA GLY A 280 -10.33 10.50 -6.33
C GLY A 280 -11.22 9.80 -5.31
N HIS A 281 -12.41 9.36 -5.79
CA HIS A 281 -13.40 8.66 -5.00
C HIS A 281 -12.92 7.31 -4.46
N SER A 282 -13.57 6.85 -3.39
CA SER A 282 -13.36 5.51 -2.84
C SER A 282 -13.67 4.45 -3.88
N ARG A 283 -12.73 3.53 -4.10
CA ARG A 283 -12.86 2.40 -5.03
C ARG A 283 -12.35 1.14 -4.35
N SER A 284 -13.13 0.08 -4.45
CA SER A 284 -12.84 -1.22 -3.84
C SER A 284 -12.48 -2.25 -4.90
N LEU A 285 -11.48 -3.09 -4.61
CA LEU A 285 -11.20 -4.26 -5.42
C LEU A 285 -12.32 -5.29 -5.21
N PRO A 286 -12.99 -5.77 -6.26
CA PRO A 286 -14.06 -6.76 -6.12
C PRO A 286 -13.61 -8.01 -5.39
N LEU A 287 -14.48 -8.59 -4.55
CA LEU A 287 -14.17 -9.74 -3.71
C LEU A 287 -13.55 -10.93 -4.45
N PRO A 288 -14.05 -11.35 -5.64
CA PRO A 288 -13.43 -12.44 -6.39
C PRO A 288 -11.96 -12.15 -6.76
N HIS A 289 -11.63 -10.90 -7.04
CA HIS A 289 -10.26 -10.49 -7.34
C HIS A 289 -9.38 -10.54 -6.08
N VAL A 290 -9.89 -10.06 -4.92
CA VAL A 290 -9.15 -10.17 -3.66
C VAL A 290 -8.83 -11.63 -3.34
N ILE A 291 -9.81 -12.53 -3.42
CA ILE A 291 -9.62 -13.96 -3.14
C ILE A 291 -8.60 -14.60 -4.10
N ARG A 292 -8.67 -14.27 -5.38
CA ARG A 292 -7.71 -14.76 -6.38
C ARG A 292 -6.28 -14.32 -6.03
N GLU A 293 -6.07 -13.03 -5.72
CA GLU A 293 -4.75 -12.50 -5.39
C GLU A 293 -4.22 -13.11 -4.06
N VAL A 294 -5.07 -13.29 -3.04
CA VAL A 294 -4.67 -13.94 -1.79
C VAL A 294 -4.28 -15.39 -2.03
N ASN A 295 -5.06 -16.15 -2.83
CA ASN A 295 -4.71 -17.54 -3.15
C ASN A 295 -3.42 -17.64 -3.97
N ALA A 296 -3.16 -16.69 -4.89
CA ALA A 296 -1.90 -16.64 -5.62
C ALA A 296 -0.70 -16.41 -4.68
N LEU A 297 -0.85 -15.54 -3.67
CA LEU A 297 0.18 -15.32 -2.66
C LEU A 297 0.41 -16.56 -1.78
N VAL A 298 -0.66 -17.24 -1.36
CA VAL A 298 -0.56 -18.49 -0.60
C VAL A 298 0.15 -19.57 -1.43
N ALA A 299 -0.22 -19.70 -2.72
CA ALA A 299 0.43 -20.64 -3.64
C ALA A 299 1.91 -20.31 -3.86
N ALA A 300 2.29 -19.03 -3.81
CA ALA A 300 3.70 -18.59 -3.85
C ALA A 300 4.44 -18.81 -2.51
N GLY A 301 3.79 -19.40 -1.49
CA GLY A 301 4.39 -19.76 -0.22
C GLY A 301 4.33 -18.70 0.88
N TYR A 302 3.69 -17.56 0.64
CA TYR A 302 3.53 -16.53 1.69
C TYR A 302 2.54 -16.96 2.76
N LYS A 303 2.93 -16.79 4.03
CA LYS A 303 2.15 -17.21 5.20
C LYS A 303 1.41 -16.06 5.87
N GLU A 304 1.94 -14.85 5.79
CA GLU A 304 1.30 -13.63 6.28
C GLU A 304 1.03 -12.66 5.13
N LEU A 305 -0.13 -12.03 5.15
CA LEU A 305 -0.54 -10.99 4.21
C LEU A 305 -1.02 -9.76 4.97
N VAL A 306 -0.62 -8.58 4.51
CA VAL A 306 -1.20 -7.31 4.97
C VAL A 306 -2.22 -6.83 3.95
N ILE A 307 -3.49 -6.65 4.35
CA ILE A 307 -4.46 -5.91 3.53
C ILE A 307 -4.40 -4.42 3.86
N SER A 308 -4.47 -3.60 2.83
CA SER A 308 -4.38 -2.15 2.98
C SER A 308 -5.35 -1.38 2.09
N GLY A 309 -5.57 -0.14 2.45
CA GLY A 309 -6.38 0.82 1.70
C GLY A 309 -6.15 2.23 2.23
N ILE A 310 -6.60 3.21 1.45
CA ILE A 310 -6.61 4.61 1.89
C ILE A 310 -7.67 4.83 2.98
N ASN A 311 -8.79 4.12 2.86
CA ASN A 311 -9.88 4.11 3.85
C ASN A 311 -10.47 2.70 3.93
N LEU A 312 -9.66 1.77 4.39
CA LEU A 312 -9.89 0.33 4.32
C LEU A 312 -11.24 -0.12 4.88
N GLY A 313 -11.68 0.43 6.01
CA GLY A 313 -12.97 0.10 6.64
C GLY A 313 -14.19 0.44 5.77
N ARG A 314 -14.01 1.21 4.68
CA ARG A 314 -15.06 1.55 3.73
C ARG A 314 -15.12 0.62 2.52
N TRP A 315 -14.27 -0.41 2.48
CA TRP A 315 -14.27 -1.38 1.40
C TRP A 315 -15.68 -1.95 1.13
N GLY A 316 -16.02 -2.06 -0.13
CA GLY A 316 -17.27 -2.66 -0.61
C GLY A 316 -18.47 -1.71 -0.69
N ARG A 317 -18.38 -0.47 -0.18
CA ARG A 317 -19.51 0.48 -0.21
C ARG A 317 -19.84 1.01 -1.60
N ASP A 318 -18.85 1.02 -2.49
CA ASP A 318 -18.93 1.44 -3.89
C ASP A 318 -19.26 0.29 -4.85
N LEU A 319 -19.20 -0.96 -4.38
CA LEU A 319 -19.46 -2.13 -5.22
C LEU A 319 -20.96 -2.37 -5.42
N SER A 320 -21.34 -2.57 -6.68
CA SER A 320 -22.69 -2.99 -7.04
C SER A 320 -22.96 -4.47 -6.65
N GLU A 321 -24.24 -4.87 -6.57
CA GLU A 321 -24.60 -6.25 -6.27
C GLU A 321 -24.06 -7.25 -7.30
N THR A 322 -23.97 -6.85 -8.57
CA THR A 322 -23.41 -7.68 -9.65
C THR A 322 -21.89 -7.89 -9.52
N GLN A 323 -21.16 -6.93 -8.95
CA GLN A 323 -19.71 -7.04 -8.69
C GLN A 323 -19.39 -7.88 -7.44
N ASN A 324 -20.42 -8.21 -6.65
CA ASN A 324 -20.33 -9.00 -5.42
C ASN A 324 -20.85 -10.43 -5.56
N THR A 325 -21.14 -10.89 -6.79
CA THR A 325 -21.79 -12.18 -7.01
C THR A 325 -20.97 -13.37 -6.51
N HIS A 326 -21.34 -13.84 -5.36
CA HIS A 326 -21.54 -15.27 -5.07
C HIS A 326 -22.68 -15.40 -4.05
N ALA A 327 -23.67 -16.21 -4.42
CA ALA A 327 -24.89 -16.61 -3.75
C ALA A 327 -25.00 -16.27 -2.25
N GLY A 328 -25.91 -15.36 -1.91
CA GLY A 328 -26.28 -15.04 -0.54
C GLY A 328 -26.26 -13.55 -0.27
N SER A 329 -27.20 -12.85 -0.78
CA SER A 329 -27.72 -11.49 -0.57
C SER A 329 -27.24 -10.61 0.62
N ARG A 330 -26.01 -10.70 1.11
CA ARG A 330 -25.47 -9.72 2.05
C ARG A 330 -24.64 -8.68 1.30
N LYS A 331 -24.97 -7.40 1.52
CA LYS A 331 -24.23 -6.25 0.98
C LYS A 331 -22.75 -6.36 1.32
N ALA A 332 -21.87 -6.09 0.35
CA ALA A 332 -20.42 -6.02 0.59
C ALA A 332 -20.10 -5.02 1.69
N ASN A 333 -19.30 -5.44 2.63
CA ASN A 333 -18.75 -4.59 3.68
C ASN A 333 -17.41 -5.17 4.17
N PHE A 334 -16.73 -4.42 5.01
CA PHE A 334 -15.40 -4.78 5.50
C PHE A 334 -15.38 -6.09 6.30
N VAL A 335 -16.41 -6.37 7.10
CA VAL A 335 -16.53 -7.66 7.83
C VAL A 335 -16.57 -8.82 6.86
N ARG A 336 -17.42 -8.72 5.81
CA ARG A 336 -17.55 -9.77 4.79
C ARG A 336 -16.27 -10.00 4.00
N LEU A 337 -15.47 -8.96 3.78
CA LEU A 337 -14.13 -9.09 3.19
C LEU A 337 -13.24 -9.98 4.06
N LEU A 338 -13.16 -9.69 5.36
CA LEU A 338 -12.34 -10.44 6.31
C LEU A 338 -12.81 -11.89 6.42
N GLU A 339 -14.10 -12.12 6.63
CA GLU A 339 -14.72 -13.45 6.67
C GLU A 339 -14.39 -14.26 5.41
N SER A 340 -14.58 -13.66 4.23
CA SER A 340 -14.35 -14.34 2.96
C SER A 340 -12.89 -14.72 2.75
N ILE A 341 -11.93 -13.90 3.18
CA ILE A 341 -10.51 -14.25 3.14
C ILE A 341 -10.25 -15.46 4.05
N LEU A 342 -10.80 -15.47 5.26
CA LEU A 342 -10.64 -16.57 6.19
C LEU A 342 -11.31 -17.87 5.70
N GLU A 343 -12.49 -17.78 5.14
CA GLU A 343 -13.27 -18.94 4.68
C GLU A 343 -12.73 -19.55 3.38
N ARG A 344 -12.24 -18.72 2.45
CA ARG A 344 -11.99 -19.12 1.06
C ARG A 344 -10.51 -19.21 0.69
N THR A 345 -9.62 -19.02 1.66
CA THR A 345 -8.17 -19.11 1.46
C THR A 345 -7.51 -19.89 2.59
N GLN A 346 -6.30 -20.43 2.32
CA GLN A 346 -5.47 -21.10 3.32
C GLN A 346 -4.40 -20.16 3.91
N LEU A 347 -4.61 -18.84 3.87
CA LEU A 347 -3.68 -17.87 4.45
C LEU A 347 -3.53 -18.13 5.96
N GLU A 348 -2.31 -18.29 6.45
CA GLU A 348 -2.05 -18.58 7.85
C GLU A 348 -2.29 -17.35 8.75
N LYS A 349 -1.91 -16.12 8.30
CA LYS A 349 -2.09 -14.91 9.09
C LYS A 349 -2.48 -13.71 8.21
N LEU A 350 -3.59 -13.07 8.55
CA LEU A 350 -4.08 -11.83 7.94
C LEU A 350 -3.78 -10.66 8.86
N ARG A 351 -3.07 -9.65 8.40
CA ARG A 351 -2.86 -8.40 9.11
C ARG A 351 -3.68 -7.28 8.48
N ILE A 352 -4.39 -6.56 9.31
CA ILE A 352 -5.21 -5.41 8.92
C ILE A 352 -4.37 -4.14 9.08
N SER A 353 -4.32 -3.29 8.04
CA SER A 353 -3.70 -1.97 8.15
C SER A 353 -4.63 -0.98 8.89
N SER A 354 -4.42 0.33 8.71
CA SER A 354 -5.21 1.37 9.39
C SER A 354 -6.70 1.28 9.05
N VAL A 355 -7.54 1.31 10.08
CA VAL A 355 -9.01 1.35 9.99
C VAL A 355 -9.51 2.52 10.83
N GLU A 356 -10.39 3.34 10.25
CA GLU A 356 -10.98 4.49 10.95
C GLU A 356 -11.76 4.04 12.20
N PRO A 357 -11.77 4.85 13.29
CA PRO A 357 -12.40 4.46 14.56
C PRO A 357 -13.85 4.01 14.41
N MET A 358 -14.60 4.66 13.51
CA MET A 358 -16.02 4.36 13.30
C MET A 358 -16.28 3.07 12.50
N ASP A 359 -15.25 2.52 11.86
CA ASP A 359 -15.33 1.28 11.09
C ASP A 359 -14.84 0.05 11.90
N TRP A 360 -14.33 0.25 13.13
CA TRP A 360 -14.14 -0.78 14.14
C TRP A 360 -15.48 -1.10 14.79
N THR A 361 -16.35 -1.84 14.07
CA THR A 361 -17.64 -2.30 14.60
C THR A 361 -17.43 -3.42 15.61
N ASP A 362 -18.44 -3.69 16.43
CA ASP A 362 -18.36 -4.78 17.42
C ASP A 362 -18.16 -6.15 16.72
N GLU A 363 -18.69 -6.32 15.48
CA GLU A 363 -18.46 -7.51 14.66
C GLU A 363 -16.98 -7.63 14.20
N VAL A 364 -16.35 -6.52 13.77
CA VAL A 364 -14.91 -6.51 13.41
C VAL A 364 -14.08 -6.87 14.63
N ILE A 365 -14.37 -6.26 15.79
CA ILE A 365 -13.65 -6.54 17.04
C ILE A 365 -13.79 -8.01 17.42
N ALA A 366 -15.00 -8.55 17.39
CA ALA A 366 -15.27 -9.96 17.70
C ALA A 366 -14.56 -10.91 16.71
N LEU A 367 -14.56 -10.59 15.42
CA LEU A 367 -13.88 -11.41 14.42
C LEU A 367 -12.36 -11.44 14.65
N VAL A 368 -11.75 -10.29 14.94
CA VAL A 368 -10.31 -10.20 15.26
C VAL A 368 -9.97 -10.93 16.55
N ALA A 369 -10.83 -10.82 17.58
CA ALA A 369 -10.63 -11.48 18.88
C ALA A 369 -10.70 -13.01 18.75
N ASN A 370 -11.66 -13.53 17.98
CA ASN A 370 -11.94 -14.96 17.92
C ASN A 370 -11.12 -15.72 16.86
N SER A 371 -10.55 -15.02 15.88
CA SER A 371 -9.77 -15.69 14.82
C SER A 371 -8.27 -15.72 15.13
N PRO A 372 -7.66 -16.92 15.30
CA PRO A 372 -6.21 -17.01 15.46
C PRO A 372 -5.45 -16.65 14.17
N ARG A 373 -6.17 -16.61 13.04
CA ARG A 373 -5.62 -16.26 11.72
C ARG A 373 -5.62 -14.75 11.44
N ILE A 374 -6.13 -13.91 12.35
CA ILE A 374 -5.98 -12.46 12.28
C ILE A 374 -4.94 -12.02 13.30
N ALA A 375 -3.98 -11.21 12.85
CA ALA A 375 -2.91 -10.68 13.68
C ALA A 375 -3.45 -9.83 14.85
N ARG A 376 -2.87 -9.98 16.04
CA ARG A 376 -3.24 -9.24 17.27
C ARG A 376 -2.73 -7.80 17.21
N HIS A 377 -3.27 -7.04 16.26
CA HIS A 377 -2.83 -5.69 15.97
C HIS A 377 -3.99 -4.83 15.49
N ALA A 378 -4.14 -3.65 16.08
CA ALA A 378 -5.13 -2.66 15.68
C ALA A 378 -4.45 -1.30 15.46
N HIS A 379 -4.55 -0.74 14.25
CA HIS A 379 -4.13 0.62 13.97
C HIS A 379 -5.34 1.50 13.74
N VAL A 380 -5.55 2.45 14.65
CA VAL A 380 -6.76 3.29 14.74
C VAL A 380 -6.35 4.77 14.74
N PRO A 381 -6.45 5.50 13.61
CA PRO A 381 -6.02 6.90 13.52
C PRO A 381 -6.78 7.81 14.49
N LEU A 382 -6.07 8.46 15.44
CA LEU A 382 -6.64 9.39 16.42
C LEU A 382 -6.67 10.83 15.91
N GLN A 383 -5.60 11.27 15.27
CA GLN A 383 -5.29 12.64 14.83
C GLN A 383 -5.13 13.64 15.99
N SER A 384 -6.12 13.80 16.86
CA SER A 384 -6.10 14.62 18.08
C SER A 384 -7.16 14.11 19.06
N ALA A 385 -7.00 14.38 20.35
CA ALA A 385 -8.02 14.12 21.36
C ALA A 385 -8.72 15.38 21.84
N SER A 386 -8.43 16.55 21.28
CA SER A 386 -9.25 17.75 21.47
C SER A 386 -10.47 17.72 20.55
N ASP A 387 -11.68 17.81 21.11
CA ASP A 387 -12.92 17.88 20.32
C ASP A 387 -12.93 19.09 19.38
N ALA A 388 -12.41 20.22 19.84
CA ALA A 388 -12.33 21.42 19.03
C ALA A 388 -11.37 21.24 17.82
N VAL A 389 -10.22 20.61 18.02
CA VAL A 389 -9.27 20.27 16.93
C VAL A 389 -9.92 19.29 15.96
N LEU A 390 -10.56 18.22 16.44
CA LEU A 390 -11.24 17.25 15.59
C LEU A 390 -12.36 17.88 14.75
N ARG A 391 -13.07 18.86 15.30
CA ARG A 391 -14.08 19.65 14.53
C ARG A 391 -13.43 20.45 13.42
N ARG A 392 -12.34 21.18 13.72
CA ARG A 392 -11.57 21.91 12.70
C ARG A 392 -10.98 21.00 11.63
N MET A 393 -10.59 19.77 12.02
CA MET A 393 -10.13 18.72 11.11
C MET A 393 -11.25 18.08 10.29
N HIS A 394 -12.52 18.39 10.54
CA HIS A 394 -13.71 17.74 9.96
C HIS A 394 -13.74 16.22 10.21
N ARG A 395 -13.30 15.78 11.41
CA ARG A 395 -13.38 14.35 11.78
C ARG A 395 -14.80 13.97 12.21
N LYS A 396 -15.22 12.74 11.84
CA LYS A 396 -16.58 12.22 12.08
C LYS A 396 -16.79 11.64 13.48
N TYR A 397 -15.71 11.38 14.21
CA TYR A 397 -15.74 10.89 15.59
C TYR A 397 -15.37 12.00 16.56
N ARG A 398 -15.60 11.73 17.87
CA ARG A 398 -15.24 12.57 19.00
C ARG A 398 -14.35 11.79 19.96
N PRO A 399 -13.63 12.44 20.88
CA PRO A 399 -12.72 11.75 21.80
C PRO A 399 -13.37 10.63 22.59
N TRP A 400 -14.60 10.82 23.05
CA TRP A 400 -15.33 9.78 23.81
C TRP A 400 -15.71 8.56 22.97
N HIS A 401 -16.12 8.73 21.70
CA HIS A 401 -16.36 7.61 20.79
C HIS A 401 -15.05 6.84 20.50
N TYR A 402 -13.95 7.58 20.38
CA TYR A 402 -12.64 6.97 20.15
C TYR A 402 -12.19 6.16 21.37
N ARG A 403 -12.30 6.73 22.59
CA ARG A 403 -11.99 6.05 23.85
C ARG A 403 -12.76 4.73 23.96
N GLU A 404 -14.07 4.76 23.79
CA GLU A 404 -14.92 3.57 23.81
C GLU A 404 -14.40 2.47 22.87
N LYS A 405 -13.98 2.83 21.65
CA LYS A 405 -13.46 1.85 20.69
C LYS A 405 -12.13 1.24 21.13
N ILE A 406 -11.20 2.06 21.62
CA ILE A 406 -9.91 1.56 22.11
C ILE A 406 -10.09 0.65 23.33
N GLU A 407 -10.93 1.03 24.26
CA GLU A 407 -11.25 0.22 25.45
C GLU A 407 -11.91 -1.12 25.06
N LYS A 408 -12.87 -1.11 24.12
CA LYS A 408 -13.48 -2.34 23.58
C LYS A 408 -12.46 -3.26 22.90
N ILE A 409 -11.58 -2.69 22.05
CA ILE A 409 -10.52 -3.46 21.39
C ILE A 409 -9.58 -4.08 22.43
N HIS A 410 -9.14 -3.30 23.42
CA HIS A 410 -8.24 -3.77 24.45
C HIS A 410 -8.88 -4.85 25.34
N ALA A 411 -10.15 -4.67 25.72
CA ALA A 411 -10.89 -5.64 26.51
C ALA A 411 -11.08 -6.98 25.76
N ALA A 412 -11.38 -6.92 24.46
CA ALA A 412 -11.57 -8.11 23.64
C ALA A 412 -10.24 -8.81 23.28
N ILE A 413 -9.14 -8.05 23.15
CA ILE A 413 -7.84 -8.55 22.71
C ILE A 413 -6.72 -7.93 23.56
N PRO A 414 -6.53 -8.35 24.82
CA PRO A 414 -5.57 -7.72 25.74
C PRO A 414 -4.10 -7.78 25.27
N THR A 415 -3.78 -8.74 24.39
CA THR A 415 -2.43 -8.92 23.84
C THR A 415 -2.19 -8.12 22.55
N ALA A 416 -3.21 -7.43 22.04
CA ALA A 416 -3.07 -6.67 20.80
C ALA A 416 -2.21 -5.43 20.97
N ALA A 417 -1.31 -5.20 20.02
CA ALA A 417 -0.68 -3.90 19.89
C ALA A 417 -1.67 -2.91 19.27
N ILE A 418 -1.95 -1.83 19.98
CA ILE A 418 -2.85 -0.76 19.54
C ILE A 418 -2.01 0.45 19.15
N GLY A 419 -2.07 0.84 17.88
CA GLY A 419 -1.36 1.98 17.35
C GLY A 419 -2.28 3.09 16.87
N ALA A 420 -1.77 4.32 16.83
CA ALA A 420 -2.51 5.48 16.32
C ALA A 420 -1.62 6.44 15.53
N ASP A 421 -2.24 7.14 14.57
CA ASP A 421 -1.67 8.35 13.96
C ASP A 421 -2.13 9.56 14.78
N VAL A 422 -1.19 10.45 15.11
CA VAL A 422 -1.46 11.70 15.85
C VAL A 422 -0.80 12.86 15.12
N MET A 423 -1.57 13.93 14.90
CA MET A 423 -1.08 15.14 14.27
C MET A 423 -0.98 16.26 15.30
N VAL A 424 0.19 16.89 15.40
CA VAL A 424 0.44 18.04 16.28
C VAL A 424 0.71 19.31 15.46
N GLY A 425 0.40 20.47 16.04
CA GLY A 425 0.58 21.75 15.37
C GLY A 425 -0.46 22.03 14.27
N PHE A 426 -1.64 21.45 14.39
CA PHE A 426 -2.76 21.79 13.51
C PHE A 426 -3.15 23.26 13.68
N PRO A 427 -3.58 23.98 12.61
CA PRO A 427 -3.93 25.39 12.72
C PRO A 427 -4.90 25.69 13.87
N GLY A 428 -4.52 26.65 14.70
CA GLY A 428 -5.25 27.04 15.90
C GLY A 428 -5.19 26.08 17.07
N GLU A 429 -4.33 25.05 17.04
CA GLU A 429 -4.13 24.15 18.20
C GLU A 429 -3.43 24.91 19.34
N THR A 430 -4.13 25.08 20.45
CA THR A 430 -3.60 25.71 21.68
C THR A 430 -2.81 24.72 22.54
N ASP A 431 -2.05 25.22 23.52
CA ASP A 431 -1.35 24.36 24.48
C ASP A 431 -2.32 23.52 25.32
N ALA A 432 -3.47 24.10 25.71
CA ALA A 432 -4.50 23.36 26.44
C ALA A 432 -5.12 22.21 25.63
N GLU A 433 -5.29 22.40 24.31
CA GLU A 433 -5.78 21.37 23.41
C GLU A 433 -4.72 20.26 23.17
N PHE A 434 -3.45 20.64 23.10
CA PHE A 434 -2.34 19.71 23.03
C PHE A 434 -2.24 18.90 24.34
N GLU A 435 -2.29 19.55 25.49
CA GLU A 435 -2.25 18.87 26.80
C GLU A 435 -3.43 17.90 26.97
N THR A 436 -4.60 18.26 26.46
CA THR A 436 -5.76 17.34 26.42
C THR A 436 -5.43 16.08 25.60
N THR A 437 -4.75 16.23 24.47
CA THR A 437 -4.34 15.11 23.62
C THR A 437 -3.26 14.26 24.29
N HIS A 438 -2.26 14.90 24.93
CA HIS A 438 -1.18 14.23 25.65
C HIS A 438 -1.74 13.35 26.78
N ARG A 439 -2.60 13.92 27.66
CA ARG A 439 -3.22 13.20 28.78
C ARG A 439 -4.09 12.05 28.29
N PHE A 440 -4.89 12.25 27.25
CA PHE A 440 -5.73 11.22 26.66
C PHE A 440 -4.91 10.03 26.16
N ILE A 441 -3.76 10.28 25.53
CA ILE A 441 -2.85 9.24 25.06
C ILE A 441 -2.20 8.53 26.25
N ALA A 442 -1.80 9.26 27.29
CA ALA A 442 -1.20 8.68 28.49
C ALA A 442 -2.14 7.66 29.18
N GLU A 443 -3.43 7.98 29.25
CA GLU A 443 -4.47 7.15 29.90
C GLU A 443 -4.81 5.87 29.11
N LEU A 444 -4.81 5.90 27.77
CA LEU A 444 -5.28 4.78 26.95
C LEU A 444 -4.18 3.76 26.65
N PRO A 445 -4.52 2.48 26.40
CA PRO A 445 -3.56 1.39 26.20
C PRO A 445 -2.92 1.39 24.80
N PHE A 446 -2.32 2.50 24.40
CA PHE A 446 -1.54 2.55 23.18
C PHE A 446 -0.20 1.83 23.33
N THR A 447 0.20 1.12 22.29
CA THR A 447 1.50 0.47 22.21
C THR A 447 2.51 1.33 21.42
N TYR A 448 2.04 2.02 20.39
CA TYR A 448 2.90 2.88 19.55
C TYR A 448 2.09 4.00 18.90
N LEU A 449 2.78 5.08 18.56
CA LEU A 449 2.19 6.22 17.86
C LEU A 449 3.04 6.58 16.65
N HIS A 450 2.37 6.94 15.56
CA HIS A 450 2.96 7.69 14.46
C HIS A 450 2.61 9.16 14.65
N VAL A 451 3.56 9.94 15.17
CA VAL A 451 3.35 11.37 15.43
C VAL A 451 3.86 12.21 14.27
N PHE A 452 2.97 13.00 13.69
CA PHE A 452 3.25 13.88 12.58
C PHE A 452 3.09 15.35 12.99
N THR A 453 3.98 16.20 12.51
CA THR A 453 3.70 17.64 12.51
C THR A 453 2.78 17.96 11.33
N TYR A 454 1.81 18.86 11.55
CA TYR A 454 0.98 19.35 10.47
C TYR A 454 1.84 19.92 9.33
N SER A 455 1.49 19.58 8.11
CA SER A 455 2.15 20.08 6.89
C SER A 455 1.10 20.67 5.97
N ALA A 456 1.11 21.98 5.81
CA ALA A 456 0.16 22.67 4.93
C ALA A 456 0.27 22.16 3.50
N ARG A 457 -0.88 21.74 2.93
CA ARG A 457 -0.95 21.29 1.54
C ARG A 457 -1.78 22.27 0.73
N PRO A 458 -1.22 22.86 -0.35
CA PRO A 458 -1.97 23.74 -1.23
C PRO A 458 -3.29 23.09 -1.69
N GLY A 459 -4.38 23.86 -1.68
CA GLY A 459 -5.70 23.36 -2.05
C GLY A 459 -6.49 22.68 -0.92
N THR A 460 -5.91 22.50 0.27
CA THR A 460 -6.67 22.00 1.43
C THR A 460 -7.22 23.15 2.28
N PRO A 461 -8.43 23.01 2.87
CA PRO A 461 -8.99 24.04 3.74
C PRO A 461 -8.07 24.44 4.90
N ALA A 462 -7.38 23.47 5.52
CA ALA A 462 -6.49 23.74 6.65
C ALA A 462 -5.27 24.59 6.28
N ALA A 463 -4.83 24.57 5.03
CA ALA A 463 -3.73 25.42 4.58
C ALA A 463 -4.08 26.91 4.59
N ALA A 464 -5.37 27.24 4.44
CA ALA A 464 -5.90 28.61 4.48
C ALA A 464 -6.39 29.04 5.87
N MET A 465 -6.39 28.15 6.87
CA MET A 465 -6.83 28.51 8.22
C MET A 465 -5.85 29.51 8.87
N PRO A 466 -6.37 30.49 9.64
CA PRO A 466 -5.53 31.38 10.44
C PRO A 466 -4.86 30.64 11.60
N ASN A 467 -3.99 31.34 12.33
CA ASN A 467 -3.34 30.85 13.55
C ASN A 467 -2.53 29.57 13.30
N GLN A 468 -1.74 29.56 12.24
CA GLN A 468 -0.78 28.48 11.98
C GLN A 468 0.19 28.35 13.16
N VAL A 469 0.34 27.13 13.69
CA VAL A 469 1.25 26.86 14.81
C VAL A 469 2.70 26.97 14.34
N PRO A 470 3.58 27.70 15.06
CA PRO A 470 4.99 27.80 14.70
C PRO A 470 5.65 26.43 14.63
N VAL A 471 6.56 26.25 13.67
CA VAL A 471 7.20 24.95 13.39
C VAL A 471 7.96 24.41 14.61
N HIS A 472 8.63 25.29 15.39
CA HIS A 472 9.37 24.88 16.59
C HIS A 472 8.42 24.32 17.66
N VAL A 473 7.26 24.95 17.90
CA VAL A 473 6.23 24.45 18.83
C VAL A 473 5.69 23.08 18.37
N ALA A 474 5.39 22.94 17.08
CA ALA A 474 4.95 21.65 16.56
C ALA A 474 6.01 20.55 16.70
N ARG A 475 7.29 20.87 16.53
CA ARG A 475 8.41 19.92 16.73
C ARG A 475 8.57 19.52 18.19
N GLU A 476 8.42 20.46 19.11
CA GLU A 476 8.45 20.20 20.55
C GLU A 476 7.32 19.27 20.97
N ARG A 477 6.08 19.58 20.56
CA ARG A 477 4.91 18.71 20.80
C ARG A 477 5.09 17.31 20.20
N ASN A 478 5.70 17.24 19.01
CA ASN A 478 6.02 15.95 18.37
C ASN A 478 7.00 15.14 19.22
N LYS A 479 8.06 15.79 19.74
CA LYS A 479 9.03 15.13 20.62
C LYS A 479 8.36 14.58 21.88
N ILE A 480 7.56 15.39 22.59
CA ILE A 480 6.84 14.99 23.80
C ILE A 480 6.00 13.73 23.56
N LEU A 481 5.21 13.70 22.49
CA LEU A 481 4.36 12.52 22.19
C LEU A 481 5.18 11.30 21.72
N ARG A 482 6.32 11.48 21.09
CA ARG A 482 7.21 10.36 20.72
C ARG A 482 7.88 9.77 21.94
N ASP A 483 8.31 10.59 22.90
CA ASP A 483 8.88 10.13 24.16
C ASP A 483 7.84 9.33 24.96
N LEU A 484 6.61 9.85 25.10
CA LEU A 484 5.49 9.12 25.71
C LEU A 484 5.20 7.79 24.98
N ALA A 485 5.23 7.78 23.63
CA ALA A 485 5.01 6.56 22.87
C ALA A 485 6.11 5.52 23.10
N ALA A 486 7.36 5.95 23.26
CA ALA A 486 8.48 5.06 23.58
C ALA A 486 8.32 4.41 24.97
N GLU A 487 7.91 5.19 25.99
CA GLU A 487 7.60 4.69 27.34
C GLU A 487 6.48 3.65 27.30
N LYS A 488 5.37 3.97 26.63
CA LYS A 488 4.22 3.06 26.50
C LYS A 488 4.58 1.77 25.76
N LYS A 489 5.36 1.87 24.69
CA LYS A 489 5.87 0.70 23.96
C LYS A 489 6.71 -0.18 24.86
N HIS A 490 7.61 0.41 25.63
CA HIS A 490 8.47 -0.32 26.56
C HIS A 490 7.65 -1.04 27.64
N ALA A 491 6.68 -0.35 28.27
CA ALA A 491 5.78 -0.95 29.26
C ALA A 491 4.95 -2.10 28.67
N PHE A 492 4.43 -1.93 27.45
CA PHE A 492 3.73 -3.00 26.74
C PHE A 492 4.65 -4.21 26.52
N MET A 493 5.86 -4.00 26.04
CA MET A 493 6.82 -5.08 25.81
C MET A 493 7.20 -5.78 27.13
N GLN A 494 7.44 -5.03 28.22
CA GLN A 494 7.74 -5.61 29.53
C GLN A 494 6.66 -6.59 30.00
N SER A 495 5.40 -6.33 29.68
CA SER A 495 4.29 -7.21 30.04
C SER A 495 4.35 -8.61 29.43
N PHE A 496 5.21 -8.83 28.44
CA PHE A 496 5.38 -10.12 27.75
C PHE A 496 6.61 -10.91 28.18
N ILE A 497 7.49 -10.36 29.00
CA ILE A 497 8.64 -11.11 29.55
C ILE A 497 8.13 -12.33 30.31
N GLY A 498 8.70 -13.50 30.03
CA GLY A 498 8.27 -14.79 30.60
C GLY A 498 7.04 -15.42 29.93
N LYS A 499 6.44 -14.75 28.92
CA LYS A 499 5.30 -15.28 28.16
C LYS A 499 5.74 -15.82 26.80
N THR A 500 4.82 -16.53 26.15
CA THR A 500 5.02 -17.02 24.78
C THR A 500 4.29 -16.15 23.78
N LEU A 501 4.90 -15.93 22.62
CA LEU A 501 4.31 -15.24 21.46
C LEU A 501 4.61 -16.01 20.19
N ASP A 502 3.67 -15.94 19.23
CA ASP A 502 3.92 -16.39 17.88
C ASP A 502 4.61 -15.28 17.09
N ALA A 503 5.64 -15.65 16.35
CA ALA A 503 6.37 -14.73 15.47
C ALA A 503 6.72 -15.38 14.14
N ILE A 504 6.75 -14.59 13.07
CA ILE A 504 7.20 -15.01 11.75
C ILE A 504 8.65 -14.57 11.55
N THR A 505 9.52 -15.48 11.14
CA THR A 505 10.94 -15.20 10.83
C THR A 505 11.05 -14.35 9.56
N LEU A 506 11.98 -13.39 9.58
CA LEU A 506 12.32 -12.52 8.46
C LEU A 506 13.63 -12.99 7.80
N GLY A 507 13.88 -12.65 6.55
CA GLY A 507 14.98 -13.18 5.76
C GLY A 507 16.38 -12.64 6.08
N VAL A 508 16.57 -11.94 7.21
CA VAL A 508 17.84 -11.26 7.51
C VAL A 508 18.45 -11.84 8.78
N ALA A 509 19.66 -12.44 8.65
CA ALA A 509 20.51 -12.74 9.79
C ALA A 509 21.52 -11.59 9.97
N HIS A 510 21.59 -11.02 11.15
CA HIS A 510 22.54 -9.94 11.50
C HIS A 510 23.66 -10.46 12.39
N ASP A 511 24.87 -9.97 12.14
CA ASP A 511 26.01 -10.14 13.03
C ASP A 511 25.88 -9.19 14.22
N THR A 512 26.12 -9.72 15.43
CA THR A 512 26.07 -8.93 16.70
C THR A 512 27.06 -7.79 16.76
N SER A 513 28.18 -7.84 16.03
CA SER A 513 29.20 -6.80 16.06
C SER A 513 28.72 -5.47 15.48
N VAL A 514 27.69 -5.49 14.62
CA VAL A 514 27.15 -4.30 13.94
C VAL A 514 25.84 -3.82 14.56
N ALA A 515 25.10 -4.69 15.25
CA ALA A 515 23.75 -4.39 15.75
C ALA A 515 23.73 -3.70 17.13
N PHE A 516 24.84 -3.64 17.86
CA PHE A 516 24.89 -3.21 19.25
C PHE A 516 25.93 -2.09 19.48
N SER A 517 25.97 -1.07 18.62
CA SER A 517 26.71 0.15 18.93
C SER A 517 25.86 0.99 19.90
N ASP A 518 26.24 0.98 21.16
CA ASP A 518 25.71 1.88 22.20
C ASP A 518 26.01 3.34 21.80
N ASN A 519 25.00 4.02 21.31
CA ASN A 519 25.02 5.48 21.16
C ASN A 519 24.55 6.16 22.45
N HIS A 520 25.10 5.86 23.60
CA HIS A 520 25.06 6.68 24.84
C HIS A 520 25.82 5.96 25.96
N SER A 521 27.15 6.11 25.97
CA SER A 521 27.92 6.09 27.22
C SER A 521 29.21 6.84 27.02
N GLU A 522 29.44 7.81 27.91
CA GLU A 522 30.70 8.53 28.06
C GLU A 522 31.90 7.57 28.26
N PRO A 523 33.11 7.94 27.84
CA PRO A 523 34.26 7.06 28.01
C PRO A 523 34.68 7.03 29.46
N LEU A 524 34.42 5.96 30.18
CA LEU A 524 35.11 5.61 31.41
C LEU A 524 36.49 5.07 31.03
N ALA A 525 37.50 5.88 31.26
CA ALA A 525 38.92 5.50 31.18
C ALA A 525 39.23 4.42 32.24
N ALA A 526 40.13 3.50 31.84
CA ALA A 526 40.87 2.55 32.63
C ALA A 526 40.23 1.21 33.01
N ALA A 527 40.53 0.21 32.16
CA ALA A 527 41.05 -1.08 32.66
C ALA A 527 41.73 -1.81 31.48
N SER A 528 43.03 -1.72 31.44
CA SER A 528 43.91 -2.56 30.66
C SER A 528 43.94 -3.98 31.25
N GLN A 529 44.10 -4.97 30.34
CA GLN A 529 44.49 -6.38 30.58
C GLN A 529 43.40 -7.32 31.09
N CYS A 530 42.77 -7.97 30.14
CA CYS A 530 42.45 -9.42 30.22
C CYS A 530 42.23 -9.98 28.82
N GLY A 531 42.82 -11.12 28.57
CA GLY A 531 42.91 -11.98 27.43
C GLY A 531 41.93 -11.85 26.26
N GLU A 532 42.44 -12.07 25.06
CA GLU A 532 41.66 -12.36 23.85
C GLU A 532 40.78 -13.59 24.07
N SER A 533 39.59 -13.40 24.66
CA SER A 533 38.53 -14.38 24.54
C SER A 533 37.92 -14.20 23.16
N GLU A 534 37.94 -15.24 22.35
CA GLU A 534 37.23 -15.36 21.08
C GLU A 534 35.83 -14.71 21.23
N ARG A 535 35.62 -13.59 20.55
CA ARG A 535 34.29 -12.98 20.43
C ARG A 535 33.47 -13.93 19.59
N GLU A 536 32.69 -14.80 20.24
CA GLU A 536 31.68 -15.59 19.57
C GLU A 536 30.76 -14.65 18.80
N ILE A 537 30.88 -14.66 17.47
CA ILE A 537 29.98 -13.94 16.57
C ILE A 537 28.64 -14.66 16.67
N SER A 538 27.74 -14.15 17.50
CA SER A 538 26.39 -14.71 17.60
C SER A 538 25.52 -14.13 16.48
N LEU A 539 25.11 -14.98 15.55
CA LEU A 539 24.14 -14.62 14.52
C LEU A 539 22.73 -14.58 15.10
N TYR A 540 21.95 -13.60 14.68
CA TYR A 540 20.52 -13.49 15.03
C TYR A 540 19.66 -13.41 13.78
N THR A 541 18.53 -14.12 13.82
CA THR A 541 17.45 -13.96 12.85
C THR A 541 16.42 -12.96 13.37
N GLU A 542 16.08 -11.97 12.58
CA GLU A 542 14.96 -11.09 12.89
C GLU A 542 13.64 -11.83 12.72
N ALA A 543 12.68 -11.56 13.60
CA ALA A 543 11.32 -12.03 13.50
C ALA A 543 10.35 -10.91 13.89
N LEU A 544 9.09 -11.08 13.53
CA LEU A 544 8.02 -10.17 13.91
C LEU A 544 6.88 -10.96 14.56
N THR A 545 6.51 -10.53 15.76
CA THR A 545 5.41 -11.15 16.50
C THR A 545 4.06 -10.86 15.83
N ASP A 546 3.05 -11.69 16.12
CA ASP A 546 1.70 -11.48 15.62
C ASP A 546 1.09 -10.15 16.10
N ASN A 547 1.53 -9.63 17.26
CA ASN A 547 1.20 -8.31 17.79
C ASN A 547 2.18 -7.18 17.37
N TYR A 548 2.92 -7.38 16.29
CA TYR A 548 3.71 -6.33 15.61
C TYR A 548 4.95 -5.83 16.38
N GLN A 549 5.56 -6.66 17.21
CA GLN A 549 6.82 -6.33 17.89
C GLN A 549 8.00 -7.00 17.19
N LYS A 550 9.10 -6.26 17.02
CA LYS A 550 10.36 -6.80 16.50
C LYS A 550 10.95 -7.77 17.53
N LEU A 551 11.55 -8.85 17.04
CA LEU A 551 12.13 -9.89 17.86
C LEU A 551 13.44 -10.38 17.25
N TYR A 552 14.42 -10.66 18.12
CA TYR A 552 15.68 -11.30 17.79
C TYR A 552 15.67 -12.74 18.28
N LEU A 553 15.97 -13.66 17.37
CA LEU A 553 16.04 -15.09 17.62
C LEU A 553 17.49 -15.55 17.43
N PRO A 554 18.16 -16.11 18.45
CA PRO A 554 19.53 -16.60 18.31
C PRO A 554 19.65 -17.67 17.21
N GLY A 555 20.74 -17.62 16.45
CA GLY A 555 21.01 -18.51 15.34
C GLY A 555 20.38 -18.08 14.02
N THR A 556 20.63 -18.92 13.00
CA THR A 556 20.09 -18.72 11.65
C THR A 556 18.83 -19.57 11.45
N HIS A 557 17.72 -18.94 11.15
CA HIS A 557 16.43 -19.59 10.92
C HIS A 557 15.93 -19.27 9.50
N PRO A 558 15.34 -20.25 8.80
CA PRO A 558 14.74 -19.99 7.49
C PRO A 558 13.67 -18.90 7.58
N ALA A 559 13.63 -18.01 6.61
CA ALA A 559 12.60 -16.97 6.51
C ALA A 559 11.19 -17.55 6.35
N ASN A 560 10.18 -16.73 6.67
CA ASN A 560 8.77 -17.05 6.44
C ASN A 560 8.29 -18.32 7.20
N ARG A 561 8.76 -18.47 8.45
CA ARG A 561 8.35 -19.55 9.36
C ARG A 561 7.67 -18.95 10.59
N TRP A 562 6.47 -19.46 10.92
CA TRP A 562 5.83 -19.18 12.19
C TRP A 562 6.44 -20.05 13.27
N LEU A 563 6.85 -19.45 14.37
CA LEU A 563 7.43 -20.08 15.54
C LEU A 563 6.73 -19.57 16.79
N THR A 564 6.44 -20.45 17.75
CA THR A 564 6.03 -20.06 19.10
C THR A 564 7.27 -19.93 19.96
N LEU A 565 7.49 -18.75 20.51
CA LEU A 565 8.75 -18.32 21.12
C LEU A 565 8.51 -17.87 22.56
N HIS A 566 9.42 -18.24 23.46
CA HIS A 566 9.44 -17.72 24.82
C HIS A 566 10.21 -16.39 24.88
N ILE A 567 9.57 -15.33 25.37
CA ILE A 567 10.17 -14.00 25.49
C ILE A 567 11.05 -13.93 26.73
N ALA A 568 12.37 -13.89 26.51
CA ALA A 568 13.35 -13.90 27.60
C ALA A 568 13.64 -12.48 28.13
N SER A 569 13.83 -11.52 27.24
CA SER A 569 14.21 -10.14 27.61
C SER A 569 13.85 -9.15 26.51
N ILE A 570 14.16 -7.87 26.78
CA ILE A 570 14.06 -6.78 25.80
C ILE A 570 15.45 -6.18 25.61
N ARG A 571 15.87 -5.99 24.36
CA ARG A 571 17.12 -5.35 23.98
C ARG A 571 16.89 -4.42 22.80
N ASP A 572 17.37 -3.20 22.85
CA ASP A 572 17.27 -2.19 21.76
C ASP A 572 15.85 -2.04 21.16
N GLY A 573 14.83 -2.05 22.03
CA GLY A 573 13.44 -1.90 21.62
C GLY A 573 12.86 -3.08 20.81
N ALA A 574 13.52 -4.26 20.89
CA ALA A 574 13.05 -5.53 20.37
C ALA A 574 13.04 -6.61 21.45
N PHE A 575 12.23 -7.64 21.29
CA PHE A 575 12.30 -8.83 22.13
C PHE A 575 13.54 -9.67 21.81
N VAL A 576 14.10 -10.34 22.82
CA VAL A 576 15.01 -11.45 22.66
C VAL A 576 14.26 -12.69 23.13
N ALA A 577 14.20 -13.70 22.27
CA ALA A 577 13.42 -14.90 22.54
C ALA A 577 14.19 -16.18 22.24
N THR A 578 13.76 -17.27 22.87
CA THR A 578 14.26 -18.61 22.60
C THR A 578 13.13 -19.48 22.04
N PRO A 579 13.42 -20.38 21.08
CA PRO A 579 12.44 -21.36 20.65
C PRO A 579 11.98 -22.20 21.86
N LEU A 580 10.69 -22.47 21.95
CA LEU A 580 10.24 -23.54 22.83
C LEU A 580 10.82 -24.85 22.29
N ALA A 581 11.47 -25.63 23.16
CA ALA A 581 11.88 -26.97 22.79
C ALA A 581 10.64 -27.71 22.27
N THR A 582 10.63 -28.04 20.98
CA THR A 582 9.60 -28.91 20.41
C THR A 582 9.73 -30.23 21.16
N SER A 583 8.78 -30.54 22.06
CA SER A 583 8.59 -31.92 22.49
C SER A 583 8.41 -32.72 21.21
N GLU A 584 9.32 -33.66 20.99
CA GLU A 584 9.39 -34.55 19.82
C GLU A 584 7.98 -34.96 19.41
N ALA A 585 7.66 -34.66 18.14
CA ALA A 585 6.45 -35.16 17.53
C ALA A 585 6.46 -36.67 17.71
N LYS A 586 5.61 -37.18 18.58
CA LYS A 586 5.28 -38.61 18.60
C LYS A 586 4.80 -38.97 17.20
N GLN A 587 5.54 -39.90 16.62
CA GLN A 587 5.27 -40.59 15.37
C GLN A 587 3.83 -41.07 15.23
#